data_99ec9d439cda3ae796e0f2b59a504522
#
_entry.id   99ec9d439cda3ae796e0f2b59a504522
#
_cell.length_a   1.000
_cell.length_b   1.000
_cell.length_c   1.000
_cell.angle_alpha   90.00
_cell.angle_beta   90.00
_cell.angle_gamma   90.00
#
_symmetry.space_group_name_H-M   'P 1'
#
loop_
_entity.id
_entity.type
_entity.pdbx_description
1 polymer ?
#
loop_
_entity_poly.entity_id
_entity_poly.type
_entity_poly.pdbx_seq_one_letter_code
_entity_poly.pdbx_strand_id
1 'polypeptide(L)'
;MKEYDKYLKLLKEKYPTKQSVYRELINLNAIMNLPKGTEHFMSDLHGEYDAFYHIINNCSGVIREKVAMLYGDELTVFEQQELCTLIYYPREKLSILMDENKVNDEWYRNVLNQLIQIAKLLSSKYTRSKVRKAMPVDFAYIIDELIHAQKDEDDNRSVYHRQIMETILSLHNGDEFLVALTDLIKRLAVDHLHILGDIYDRGPHADKILDLLMEHHSVDIQWGNHDILWMGAFCGNPVCMALVVRNNIKYKTMSILENGYGISLRFLLQFAVNTYSDKNVNDAVYKAISVILFKLEGQLIKRHPEYRMEGRLLLDKMNLDKGTVRIGDKEYFLNTTEFPTIDMSNPYELTMEEMFLMGRFRADFINSMALERHINFLYEKGSIYKIHNGNLLFHGCVPLDEQGVFDGIVVDCKSYSGREYLDYCESMVRKARTGDSDAVDFMWFLWSNILSPVTGRCIKTFERTFLDKDRNADYKNAIKEDKNPYYDLYENERICKMMLREFNLYNESAHIINGHTPVRTKEGQHPVRANGRLIVIDGGFCEGYHAATGIAGYTLIYNSHGMKIKEHHPFMSINMAINSNRDIESESQVVYVEKQRVFVKDTDNGKQIAEEINDLMNLLDLYNT
;
A
#
# COMPACT_ATOMS: atom_id res chain seq x y z
N MET A 1 -5.52 -40.53 7.16
CA MET A 1 -6.45 -41.19 8.11
C MET A 1 -6.11 -40.88 9.57
N LYS A 2 -4.92 -41.24 10.11
CA LYS A 2 -4.56 -40.94 11.53
C LYS A 2 -4.53 -39.46 11.93
N GLU A 3 -4.11 -38.55 11.05
CA GLU A 3 -4.10 -37.09 11.33
C GLU A 3 -5.51 -36.51 11.32
N TYR A 4 -6.35 -36.91 10.40
CA TYR A 4 -7.74 -36.46 10.32
C TYR A 4 -8.56 -36.96 11.53
N ASP A 5 -8.34 -38.19 12.00
CA ASP A 5 -8.96 -38.71 13.23
C ASP A 5 -8.53 -37.90 14.47
N LYS A 6 -7.27 -37.43 14.52
CA LYS A 6 -6.78 -36.58 15.60
C LYS A 6 -7.43 -35.19 15.55
N TYR A 7 -7.56 -34.63 14.36
CA TYR A 7 -8.23 -33.34 14.13
C TYR A 7 -9.71 -33.41 14.57
N LEU A 8 -10.46 -34.45 14.18
CA LEU A 8 -11.84 -34.62 14.60
C LEU A 8 -12.00 -34.77 16.11
N LYS A 9 -11.01 -35.37 16.81
CA LYS A 9 -11.02 -35.44 18.28
C LYS A 9 -10.86 -34.05 18.90
N LEU A 10 -9.94 -33.20 18.39
CA LEU A 10 -9.78 -31.83 18.85
C LEU A 10 -11.01 -30.97 18.56
N LEU A 11 -11.64 -31.18 17.38
CA LEU A 11 -12.87 -30.51 17.02
C LEU A 11 -14.03 -30.92 17.96
N LYS A 12 -14.07 -32.19 18.41
CA LYS A 12 -15.00 -32.68 19.40
C LYS A 12 -14.84 -32.03 20.77
N GLU A 13 -13.62 -31.67 21.17
CA GLU A 13 -13.39 -30.91 22.41
C GLU A 13 -13.93 -29.47 22.31
N LYS A 14 -13.79 -28.84 21.15
CA LYS A 14 -14.37 -27.51 20.87
C LYS A 14 -15.92 -27.55 20.82
N TYR A 15 -16.49 -28.62 20.27
CA TYR A 15 -17.93 -28.81 20.11
C TYR A 15 -18.37 -30.10 20.81
N PRO A 16 -18.51 -30.11 22.14
CA PRO A 16 -18.65 -31.35 22.92
C PRO A 16 -20.03 -32.04 22.82
N THR A 17 -21.00 -31.43 22.16
CA THR A 17 -22.36 -31.98 22.00
C THR A 17 -22.88 -31.80 20.59
N LYS A 18 -23.79 -32.70 20.15
CA LYS A 18 -24.50 -32.52 18.87
C LYS A 18 -25.15 -31.13 18.75
N GLN A 19 -25.71 -30.65 19.85
CA GLN A 19 -26.37 -29.33 19.86
C GLN A 19 -25.40 -28.20 19.63
N SER A 20 -24.16 -28.29 20.14
CA SER A 20 -23.11 -27.26 19.85
C SER A 20 -22.70 -27.28 18.37
N VAL A 21 -22.64 -28.46 17.74
CA VAL A 21 -22.38 -28.60 16.30
C VAL A 21 -23.55 -28.03 15.48
N TYR A 22 -24.79 -28.37 15.79
CA TYR A 22 -25.96 -27.83 15.09
C TYR A 22 -26.01 -26.31 15.15
N ARG A 23 -25.79 -25.71 16.32
CA ARG A 23 -25.79 -24.27 16.51
C ARG A 23 -24.75 -23.60 15.58
N GLU A 24 -23.54 -24.18 15.52
CA GLU A 24 -22.48 -23.61 14.68
C GLU A 24 -22.76 -23.79 13.19
N LEU A 25 -23.24 -24.96 12.77
CA LEU A 25 -23.67 -25.20 11.38
C LEU A 25 -24.76 -24.22 10.93
N ILE A 26 -25.76 -23.93 11.77
CA ILE A 26 -26.80 -22.94 11.48
C ILE A 26 -26.18 -21.55 11.32
N ASN A 27 -25.30 -21.18 12.23
CA ASN A 27 -24.60 -19.88 12.19
C ASN A 27 -23.76 -19.72 10.92
N LEU A 28 -22.89 -20.68 10.60
CA LEU A 28 -22.02 -20.63 9.44
C LEU A 28 -22.80 -20.60 8.12
N ASN A 29 -23.85 -21.45 8.00
CA ASN A 29 -24.73 -21.43 6.83
C ASN A 29 -25.48 -20.09 6.66
N ALA A 30 -25.87 -19.43 7.76
CA ALA A 30 -26.45 -18.09 7.71
C ALA A 30 -25.43 -17.04 7.23
N ILE A 31 -24.19 -17.10 7.74
CA ILE A 31 -23.09 -16.20 7.35
C ILE A 31 -22.81 -16.29 5.84
N MET A 32 -22.85 -17.50 5.25
CA MET A 32 -22.63 -17.72 3.82
C MET A 32 -23.57 -16.89 2.92
N ASN A 33 -24.74 -16.50 3.43
CA ASN A 33 -25.75 -15.73 2.71
C ASN A 33 -25.72 -14.22 3.00
N LEU A 34 -24.75 -13.72 3.77
CA LEU A 34 -24.52 -12.29 3.92
C LEU A 34 -23.82 -11.72 2.67
N PRO A 35 -24.05 -10.43 2.35
CA PRO A 35 -23.34 -9.77 1.27
C PRO A 35 -21.82 -9.75 1.53
N LYS A 36 -21.03 -9.83 0.45
CA LYS A 36 -19.58 -9.57 0.49
C LYS A 36 -19.30 -8.21 1.13
N GLY A 37 -18.28 -8.14 1.98
CA GLY A 37 -17.77 -6.89 2.55
C GLY A 37 -17.21 -5.96 1.47
N THR A 38 -16.92 -4.72 1.85
CA THR A 38 -16.34 -3.71 0.96
C THR A 38 -14.82 -3.71 1.08
N GLU A 39 -14.13 -3.90 -0.01
CA GLU A 39 -12.67 -3.85 -0.14
C GLU A 39 -12.24 -2.58 -0.84
N HIS A 40 -11.19 -1.95 -0.35
CA HIS A 40 -10.55 -0.80 -0.98
C HIS A 40 -9.15 -1.18 -1.43
N PHE A 41 -8.76 -0.72 -2.63
CA PHE A 41 -7.44 -0.94 -3.21
C PHE A 41 -6.83 0.42 -3.53
N MET A 42 -5.60 0.63 -3.07
CA MET A 42 -4.82 1.84 -3.31
C MET A 42 -3.37 1.47 -3.64
N SER A 43 -2.66 2.33 -4.34
CA SER A 43 -1.28 2.10 -4.78
C SER A 43 -0.48 3.38 -4.80
N ASP A 44 0.86 3.26 -4.76
CA ASP A 44 1.80 4.36 -5.02
C ASP A 44 1.58 5.58 -4.10
N LEU A 45 1.47 5.32 -2.79
CA LEU A 45 1.19 6.35 -1.78
C LEU A 45 2.35 7.33 -1.59
N HIS A 46 3.58 6.85 -1.79
CA HIS A 46 4.79 7.67 -1.84
C HIS A 46 4.90 8.74 -0.74
N GLY A 47 4.61 8.38 0.51
CA GLY A 47 4.75 9.29 1.65
C GLY A 47 3.78 10.49 1.69
N GLU A 48 2.74 10.51 0.85
CA GLU A 48 1.72 11.57 0.80
C GLU A 48 0.67 11.37 1.90
N TYR A 49 1.10 11.58 3.14
CA TYR A 49 0.31 11.28 4.34
C TYR A 49 -1.01 12.04 4.41
N ASP A 50 -1.03 13.36 4.18
CA ASP A 50 -2.24 14.17 4.40
C ASP A 50 -3.41 13.73 3.51
N ALA A 51 -3.14 13.47 2.23
CA ALA A 51 -4.15 12.98 1.29
C ALA A 51 -4.59 11.57 1.66
N PHE A 52 -3.65 10.67 1.96
CA PHE A 52 -3.95 9.30 2.35
C PHE A 52 -4.75 9.25 3.65
N TYR A 53 -4.35 9.99 4.68
CA TYR A 53 -5.06 10.07 5.96
C TYR A 53 -6.50 10.55 5.79
N HIS A 54 -6.72 11.58 4.95
CA HIS A 54 -8.07 12.05 4.63
C HIS A 54 -8.91 10.96 3.93
N ILE A 55 -8.35 10.29 2.92
CA ILE A 55 -9.05 9.24 2.14
C ILE A 55 -9.39 8.02 3.02
N ILE A 56 -8.52 7.64 3.95
CA ILE A 56 -8.82 6.58 4.91
C ILE A 56 -9.96 7.00 5.85
N ASN A 57 -9.92 8.23 6.39
CA ASN A 57 -10.94 8.72 7.32
C ASN A 57 -12.31 8.95 6.66
N ASN A 58 -12.36 9.39 5.40
CA ASN A 58 -13.62 9.52 4.67
C ASN A 58 -14.08 8.21 4.00
N CYS A 59 -13.29 7.12 4.17
CA CYS A 59 -13.51 5.81 3.55
C CYS A 59 -13.70 5.93 2.03
N SER A 60 -12.83 6.71 1.36
CA SER A 60 -12.91 7.02 -0.07
C SER A 60 -14.29 7.57 -0.49
N GLY A 61 -14.92 8.38 0.38
CA GLY A 61 -16.22 9.00 0.17
C GLY A 61 -17.43 8.08 0.40
N VAL A 62 -17.26 6.86 0.88
CA VAL A 62 -18.38 5.96 1.24
C VAL A 62 -19.24 6.58 2.36
N ILE A 63 -18.61 7.22 3.35
CA ILE A 63 -19.34 7.87 4.45
C ILE A 63 -20.26 8.98 3.91
N ARG A 64 -19.74 9.85 3.03
CA ARG A 64 -20.54 10.91 2.40
C ARG A 64 -21.75 10.34 1.64
N GLU A 65 -21.57 9.23 0.91
CA GLU A 65 -22.67 8.54 0.22
C GLU A 65 -23.74 8.05 1.22
N LYS A 66 -23.34 7.58 2.40
CA LYS A 66 -24.26 7.11 3.44
C LYS A 66 -24.98 8.26 4.17
N VAL A 67 -24.28 9.34 4.44
CA VAL A 67 -24.88 10.57 5.00
C VAL A 67 -25.91 11.13 4.04
N ALA A 68 -25.58 11.28 2.75
CA ALA A 68 -26.52 11.76 1.74
C ALA A 68 -27.74 10.81 1.57
N MET A 69 -27.53 9.49 1.66
CA MET A 69 -28.62 8.50 1.57
C MET A 69 -29.61 8.60 2.74
N LEU A 70 -29.13 8.87 3.97
CA LEU A 70 -29.97 8.94 5.16
C LEU A 70 -30.60 10.33 5.37
N TYR A 71 -29.86 11.38 5.04
CA TYR A 71 -30.16 12.74 5.45
C TYR A 71 -30.23 13.76 4.30
N GLY A 72 -30.22 13.28 3.03
CA GLY A 72 -30.22 14.15 1.86
C GLY A 72 -31.41 15.10 1.79
N ASP A 73 -32.58 14.66 2.30
CA ASP A 73 -33.82 15.43 2.34
C ASP A 73 -34.02 16.19 3.68
N GLU A 74 -33.26 15.85 4.73
CA GLU A 74 -33.44 16.40 6.08
C GLU A 74 -32.41 17.48 6.43
N LEU A 75 -31.15 17.30 5.95
CA LEU A 75 -30.03 18.20 6.24
C LEU A 75 -29.63 19.00 4.99
N THR A 76 -29.28 20.26 5.21
CA THR A 76 -28.66 21.08 4.18
C THR A 76 -27.31 20.49 3.76
N VAL A 77 -26.82 20.86 2.60
CA VAL A 77 -25.49 20.42 2.10
C VAL A 77 -24.38 20.77 3.09
N PHE A 78 -24.47 21.94 3.71
CA PHE A 78 -23.48 22.37 4.72
C PHE A 78 -23.52 21.49 5.98
N GLU A 79 -24.69 21.17 6.50
CA GLU A 79 -24.86 20.29 7.67
C GLU A 79 -24.39 18.86 7.36
N GLN A 80 -24.67 18.34 6.16
CA GLN A 80 -24.13 17.06 5.72
C GLN A 80 -22.59 17.07 5.68
N GLN A 81 -21.99 18.14 5.17
CA GLN A 81 -20.53 18.30 5.13
C GLN A 81 -19.94 18.41 6.53
N GLU A 82 -20.58 19.15 7.44
CA GLU A 82 -20.14 19.27 8.83
C GLU A 82 -20.22 17.93 9.57
N LEU A 83 -21.30 17.16 9.38
CA LEU A 83 -21.44 15.81 9.93
C LEU A 83 -20.36 14.85 9.34
N CYS A 84 -20.09 14.93 8.05
CA CYS A 84 -19.00 14.17 7.44
C CYS A 84 -17.65 14.53 8.04
N THR A 85 -17.33 15.82 8.16
CA THR A 85 -16.06 16.28 8.76
C THR A 85 -15.94 15.83 10.22
N LEU A 86 -17.02 15.83 10.97
CA LEU A 86 -17.06 15.33 12.34
C LEU A 86 -16.77 13.83 12.41
N ILE A 87 -17.25 13.04 11.44
CA ILE A 87 -16.93 11.60 11.36
C ILE A 87 -15.46 11.39 10.99
N TYR A 88 -14.91 12.19 10.06
CA TYR A 88 -13.54 12.07 9.60
C TYR A 88 -12.53 12.47 10.68
N TYR A 89 -12.79 13.55 11.39
CA TYR A 89 -11.90 14.21 12.35
C TYR A 89 -12.63 14.56 13.66
N PRO A 90 -13.10 13.55 14.41
CA PRO A 90 -14.03 13.78 15.53
C PRO A 90 -13.47 14.69 16.61
N ARG A 91 -12.22 14.48 17.03
CA ARG A 91 -11.62 15.26 18.12
C ARG A 91 -11.34 16.70 17.72
N GLU A 92 -10.74 16.89 16.54
CA GLU A 92 -10.38 18.22 16.03
C GLU A 92 -11.63 19.05 15.69
N LYS A 93 -12.61 18.43 15.02
CA LYS A 93 -13.84 19.13 14.67
C LYS A 93 -14.68 19.48 15.89
N LEU A 94 -14.77 18.56 16.85
CA LEU A 94 -15.49 18.81 18.11
C LEU A 94 -14.87 19.97 18.89
N SER A 95 -13.54 20.05 18.98
CA SER A 95 -12.84 21.18 19.60
C SER A 95 -13.23 22.52 18.98
N ILE A 96 -13.28 22.61 17.65
CA ILE A 96 -13.69 23.84 16.94
C ILE A 96 -15.14 24.19 17.26
N LEU A 97 -16.06 23.21 17.23
CA LEU A 97 -17.47 23.44 17.52
C LEU A 97 -17.71 23.89 18.97
N MET A 98 -16.89 23.38 19.92
CA MET A 98 -16.91 23.85 21.33
C MET A 98 -16.43 25.29 21.44
N ASP A 99 -15.34 25.65 20.77
CA ASP A 99 -14.81 27.03 20.77
C ASP A 99 -15.82 28.02 20.16
N GLU A 100 -16.61 27.56 19.20
CA GLU A 100 -17.72 28.33 18.59
C GLU A 100 -19.01 28.35 19.46
N ASN A 101 -19.03 27.73 20.61
CA ASN A 101 -20.20 27.57 21.51
C ASN A 101 -21.41 26.90 20.81
N LYS A 102 -21.18 26.01 19.86
CA LYS A 102 -22.24 25.27 19.16
C LYS A 102 -22.64 23.96 19.83
N VAL A 103 -21.83 23.49 20.79
CA VAL A 103 -21.99 22.19 21.45
C VAL A 103 -22.77 22.37 22.74
N ASN A 104 -23.92 21.70 22.85
CA ASN A 104 -24.73 21.58 24.06
C ASN A 104 -25.42 20.20 24.07
N ASP A 105 -26.17 19.89 25.14
CA ASP A 105 -26.84 18.59 25.27
C ASP A 105 -27.81 18.26 24.14
N GLU A 106 -28.51 19.25 23.59
CA GLU A 106 -29.42 19.05 22.44
C GLU A 106 -28.64 18.72 21.17
N TRP A 107 -27.52 19.41 20.95
CA TRP A 107 -26.61 19.11 19.84
C TRP A 107 -26.07 17.68 19.93
N TYR A 108 -25.60 17.24 21.13
CA TYR A 108 -25.15 15.86 21.33
C TYR A 108 -26.25 14.85 21.03
N ARG A 109 -27.46 15.05 21.54
CA ARG A 109 -28.58 14.14 21.27
C ARG A 109 -28.82 13.98 19.78
N ASN A 110 -28.84 15.08 19.03
CA ASN A 110 -29.08 15.07 17.58
C ASN A 110 -27.94 14.35 16.84
N VAL A 111 -26.70 14.74 17.08
CA VAL A 111 -25.53 14.17 16.40
C VAL A 111 -25.32 12.70 16.74
N LEU A 112 -25.40 12.31 18.01
CA LEU A 112 -25.26 10.91 18.41
C LEU A 112 -26.35 10.03 17.79
N ASN A 113 -27.61 10.51 17.71
CA ASN A 113 -28.66 9.80 17.01
C ASN A 113 -28.36 9.64 15.51
N GLN A 114 -27.84 10.68 14.84
CA GLN A 114 -27.43 10.61 13.45
C GLN A 114 -26.31 9.55 13.25
N LEU A 115 -25.29 9.57 14.10
CA LEU A 115 -24.19 8.61 14.04
C LEU A 115 -24.66 7.16 14.29
N ILE A 116 -25.59 6.95 15.23
CA ILE A 116 -26.20 5.63 15.49
C ILE A 116 -26.93 5.12 14.25
N GLN A 117 -27.71 5.96 13.55
CA GLN A 117 -28.41 5.54 12.31
C GLN A 117 -27.42 5.19 11.19
N ILE A 118 -26.33 5.93 11.03
CA ILE A 118 -25.26 5.61 10.07
C ILE A 118 -24.61 4.26 10.42
N ALA A 119 -24.26 4.06 11.70
CA ALA A 119 -23.70 2.80 12.19
C ALA A 119 -24.66 1.63 11.98
N LYS A 120 -25.96 1.82 12.26
CA LYS A 120 -27.04 0.85 12.00
C LYS A 120 -27.13 0.46 10.53
N LEU A 121 -27.11 1.44 9.62
CA LEU A 121 -27.11 1.20 8.17
C LEU A 121 -25.90 0.36 7.73
N LEU A 122 -24.69 0.73 8.17
CA LEU A 122 -23.45 0.03 7.83
C LEU A 122 -23.37 -1.36 8.44
N SER A 123 -23.91 -1.56 9.65
CA SER A 123 -23.93 -2.86 10.33
C SER A 123 -24.83 -3.89 9.67
N SER A 124 -25.81 -3.47 8.87
CA SER A 124 -26.82 -4.35 8.28
C SER A 124 -26.29 -5.46 7.36
N LYS A 125 -25.07 -5.29 6.85
CA LYS A 125 -24.39 -6.29 5.99
C LYS A 125 -23.53 -7.30 6.76
N TYR A 126 -23.48 -7.22 8.10
CA TYR A 126 -22.63 -8.05 8.95
C TYR A 126 -23.43 -8.84 10.00
N THR A 127 -22.82 -9.88 10.56
CA THR A 127 -23.37 -10.54 11.74
C THR A 127 -23.23 -9.64 12.97
N ARG A 128 -24.15 -9.78 13.92
CA ARG A 128 -24.02 -9.10 15.23
C ARG A 128 -22.67 -9.36 15.90
N SER A 129 -22.18 -10.61 15.83
CA SER A 129 -20.87 -10.98 16.40
C SER A 129 -19.72 -10.19 15.76
N LYS A 130 -19.72 -10.01 14.43
CA LYS A 130 -18.69 -9.22 13.73
C LYS A 130 -18.79 -7.75 14.11
N VAL A 131 -20.00 -7.19 14.16
CA VAL A 131 -20.23 -5.80 14.57
C VAL A 131 -19.76 -5.56 16.00
N ARG A 132 -20.10 -6.45 16.96
CA ARG A 132 -19.65 -6.35 18.36
C ARG A 132 -18.12 -6.38 18.49
N LYS A 133 -17.44 -7.24 17.73
CA LYS A 133 -15.96 -7.28 17.70
C LYS A 133 -15.33 -6.01 17.10
N ALA A 134 -16.07 -5.27 16.28
CA ALA A 134 -15.63 -4.00 15.71
C ALA A 134 -15.86 -2.83 16.67
N MET A 135 -16.74 -2.94 17.65
CA MET A 135 -17.06 -1.88 18.62
C MET A 135 -15.88 -1.62 19.56
N PRO A 136 -15.63 -0.36 19.94
CA PRO A 136 -14.72 -0.01 21.02
C PRO A 136 -15.15 -0.70 22.32
N VAL A 137 -14.19 -1.33 23.01
CA VAL A 137 -14.45 -2.24 24.14
C VAL A 137 -15.27 -1.56 25.24
N ASP A 138 -14.94 -0.31 25.56
CA ASP A 138 -15.55 0.44 26.66
C ASP A 138 -17.03 0.79 26.42
N PHE A 139 -17.44 0.89 25.16
CA PHE A 139 -18.81 1.25 24.77
C PHE A 139 -19.57 0.12 24.05
N ALA A 140 -18.97 -1.05 23.89
CA ALA A 140 -19.50 -2.12 23.03
C ALA A 140 -20.95 -2.52 23.42
N TYR A 141 -21.23 -2.67 24.71
CA TYR A 141 -22.58 -3.00 25.19
C TYR A 141 -23.60 -1.90 24.87
N ILE A 142 -23.23 -0.66 25.16
CA ILE A 142 -24.10 0.53 24.98
C ILE A 142 -24.40 0.73 23.50
N ILE A 143 -23.39 0.64 22.65
CA ILE A 143 -23.55 0.81 21.20
C ILE A 143 -24.41 -0.34 20.62
N ASP A 144 -24.21 -1.59 21.08
CA ASP A 144 -25.01 -2.75 20.64
C ASP A 144 -26.51 -2.55 20.94
N GLU A 145 -26.85 -2.08 22.15
CA GLU A 145 -28.23 -1.74 22.52
C GLU A 145 -28.82 -0.65 21.61
N LEU A 146 -28.11 0.45 21.42
CA LEU A 146 -28.59 1.61 20.67
C LEU A 146 -28.73 1.34 19.16
N ILE A 147 -27.81 0.59 18.55
CA ILE A 147 -27.90 0.21 17.13
C ILE A 147 -29.10 -0.71 16.87
N HIS A 148 -29.49 -1.54 17.83
CA HIS A 148 -30.60 -2.47 17.69
C HIS A 148 -31.96 -1.90 18.15
N ALA A 149 -31.98 -0.65 18.64
CA ALA A 149 -33.21 0.07 18.94
C ALA A 149 -34.12 0.17 17.70
N GLN A 150 -35.44 -0.06 17.89
CA GLN A 150 -36.43 -0.01 16.79
C GLN A 150 -37.28 1.26 16.91
N LYS A 151 -37.76 1.78 15.77
CA LYS A 151 -38.62 2.98 15.76
C LYS A 151 -39.99 2.76 16.43
N ASP A 152 -40.51 1.53 16.40
CA ASP A 152 -41.82 1.14 16.91
C ASP A 152 -41.71 0.37 18.25
N GLU A 153 -40.71 0.72 19.06
CA GLU A 153 -40.56 0.12 20.40
C GLU A 153 -41.69 0.55 21.33
N ASP A 154 -42.03 -0.35 22.25
CA ASP A 154 -42.94 0.01 23.33
C ASP A 154 -42.36 1.13 24.21
N ASP A 155 -43.24 1.80 24.94
CA ASP A 155 -42.86 2.98 25.78
C ASP A 155 -41.72 2.66 26.76
N ASN A 156 -41.64 1.41 27.23
CA ASN A 156 -40.63 0.99 28.21
C ASN A 156 -39.22 0.97 27.61
N ARG A 157 -39.07 0.42 26.38
CA ARG A 157 -37.78 0.36 25.70
C ARG A 157 -37.33 1.73 25.21
N SER A 158 -38.22 2.54 24.70
CA SER A 158 -37.92 3.91 24.29
C SER A 158 -37.42 4.78 25.46
N VAL A 159 -38.00 4.59 26.66
CA VAL A 159 -37.53 5.23 27.90
C VAL A 159 -36.13 4.72 28.29
N TYR A 160 -35.88 3.42 28.17
CA TYR A 160 -34.57 2.83 28.46
C TYR A 160 -33.46 3.38 27.56
N HIS A 161 -33.66 3.41 26.26
CA HIS A 161 -32.67 3.96 25.30
C HIS A 161 -32.43 5.47 25.51
N ARG A 162 -33.51 6.22 25.80
CA ARG A 162 -33.40 7.63 26.15
C ARG A 162 -32.57 7.81 27.42
N GLN A 163 -32.79 6.98 28.44
CA GLN A 163 -32.05 7.06 29.69
C GLN A 163 -30.56 6.76 29.52
N ILE A 164 -30.19 5.86 28.61
CA ILE A 164 -28.79 5.64 28.24
C ILE A 164 -28.16 6.95 27.73
N MET A 165 -28.80 7.61 26.78
CA MET A 165 -28.31 8.87 26.20
C MET A 165 -28.19 9.97 27.26
N GLU A 166 -29.23 10.16 28.09
CA GLU A 166 -29.21 11.16 29.16
C GLU A 166 -28.10 10.87 30.18
N THR A 167 -27.82 9.58 30.45
CA THR A 167 -26.76 9.22 31.39
C THR A 167 -25.38 9.50 30.78
N ILE A 168 -25.14 9.21 29.48
CA ILE A 168 -23.89 9.56 28.81
C ILE A 168 -23.62 11.07 28.91
N LEU A 169 -24.65 11.90 28.68
CA LEU A 169 -24.53 13.37 28.73
C LEU A 169 -24.33 13.86 30.14
N SER A 170 -25.08 13.35 31.13
CA SER A 170 -24.95 13.75 32.53
C SER A 170 -23.60 13.40 33.16
N LEU A 171 -22.91 12.38 32.64
CA LEU A 171 -21.55 12.00 33.02
C LEU A 171 -20.47 12.76 32.22
N HIS A 172 -20.83 13.72 31.38
CA HIS A 172 -19.93 14.47 30.50
C HIS A 172 -19.04 13.56 29.63
N ASN A 173 -19.59 12.44 29.14
CA ASN A 173 -18.88 11.44 28.34
C ASN A 173 -19.35 11.42 26.88
N GLY A 174 -20.00 12.48 26.41
CA GLY A 174 -20.51 12.63 25.05
C GLY A 174 -19.40 12.60 23.99
N ASP A 175 -18.25 13.21 24.29
CA ASP A 175 -17.08 13.31 23.40
C ASP A 175 -16.51 11.94 23.08
N GLU A 176 -16.19 11.14 24.09
CA GLU A 176 -15.60 9.82 23.92
C GLU A 176 -16.60 8.86 23.27
N PHE A 177 -17.88 8.99 23.57
CA PHE A 177 -18.92 8.18 22.94
C PHE A 177 -19.10 8.56 21.46
N LEU A 178 -19.01 9.85 21.10
CA LEU A 178 -19.00 10.33 19.73
C LEU A 178 -17.81 9.74 18.95
N VAL A 179 -16.59 9.83 19.49
CA VAL A 179 -15.39 9.25 18.90
C VAL A 179 -15.57 7.74 18.70
N ALA A 180 -16.07 7.02 19.69
CA ALA A 180 -16.33 5.58 19.59
C ALA A 180 -17.29 5.21 18.44
N LEU A 181 -18.36 6.01 18.26
CA LEU A 181 -19.30 5.82 17.13
C LEU A 181 -18.67 6.11 15.78
N THR A 182 -17.89 7.19 15.67
CA THR A 182 -17.21 7.54 14.41
C THR A 182 -16.18 6.50 14.01
N ASP A 183 -15.42 5.95 14.95
CA ASP A 183 -14.47 4.87 14.70
C ASP A 183 -15.18 3.58 14.26
N LEU A 184 -16.30 3.24 14.88
CA LEU A 184 -17.12 2.11 14.45
C LEU A 184 -17.65 2.32 13.01
N ILE A 185 -18.15 3.51 12.68
CA ILE A 185 -18.62 3.86 11.33
C ILE A 185 -17.53 3.65 10.29
N LYS A 186 -16.32 4.19 10.51
CA LYS A 186 -15.17 4.00 9.62
C LYS A 186 -14.82 2.53 9.46
N ARG A 187 -14.76 1.78 10.55
CA ARG A 187 -14.43 0.36 10.56
C ARG A 187 -15.47 -0.53 9.86
N LEU A 188 -16.76 -0.17 9.90
CA LEU A 188 -17.82 -0.89 9.21
C LEU A 188 -17.96 -0.47 7.73
N ALA A 189 -17.47 0.69 7.35
CA ALA A 189 -17.54 1.17 5.96
C ALA A 189 -16.59 0.40 5.05
N VAL A 190 -15.36 0.08 5.53
CA VAL A 190 -14.32 -0.66 4.79
C VAL A 190 -14.01 -1.95 5.55
N ASP A 191 -14.14 -3.09 4.89
CA ASP A 191 -13.90 -4.41 5.46
C ASP A 191 -12.43 -4.83 5.39
N HIS A 192 -11.78 -4.49 4.27
CA HIS A 192 -10.38 -4.79 4.03
C HIS A 192 -9.75 -3.72 3.13
N LEU A 193 -8.48 -3.42 3.38
CA LEU A 193 -7.65 -2.49 2.62
C LEU A 193 -6.50 -3.24 1.96
N HIS A 194 -6.34 -3.08 0.64
CA HIS A 194 -5.21 -3.59 -0.13
C HIS A 194 -4.33 -2.42 -0.55
N ILE A 195 -3.05 -2.45 -0.21
CA ILE A 195 -2.05 -1.48 -0.65
C ILE A 195 -1.12 -2.16 -1.66
N LEU A 196 -1.17 -1.72 -2.91
CA LEU A 196 -0.38 -2.30 -3.99
C LEU A 196 0.98 -1.62 -4.15
N GLY A 197 1.66 -1.42 -3.03
CA GLY A 197 3.05 -1.01 -2.95
C GLY A 197 3.34 0.47 -3.13
N ASP A 198 4.64 0.75 -3.10
CA ASP A 198 5.24 2.08 -3.17
C ASP A 198 4.72 3.04 -2.11
N ILE A 199 4.85 2.61 -0.85
CA ILE A 199 4.55 3.44 0.33
C ILE A 199 5.67 4.46 0.55
N TYR A 200 6.93 4.04 0.34
CA TYR A 200 8.13 4.84 0.56
C TYR A 200 8.49 5.77 -0.59
N ASP A 201 9.41 6.67 -0.30
CA ASP A 201 10.06 7.65 -1.18
C ASP A 201 9.12 8.70 -1.78
N ARG A 202 9.72 9.78 -2.30
CA ARG A 202 9.13 10.93 -2.99
C ARG A 202 8.43 11.92 -2.06
N GLY A 203 7.46 11.49 -1.26
CA GLY A 203 6.81 12.32 -0.24
C GLY A 203 7.46 12.16 1.14
N PRO A 204 7.14 13.05 2.10
CA PRO A 204 7.92 13.20 3.33
C PRO A 204 7.53 12.25 4.47
N HIS A 205 6.38 11.54 4.42
CA HIS A 205 5.80 10.91 5.59
C HIS A 205 5.35 9.45 5.39
N ALA A 206 6.19 8.62 4.74
CA ALA A 206 5.94 7.18 4.66
C ALA A 206 5.92 6.52 6.05
N ASP A 207 6.68 7.02 7.01
CA ASP A 207 6.66 6.62 8.41
C ASP A 207 5.27 6.73 9.04
N LYS A 208 4.61 7.88 8.89
CA LYS A 208 3.25 8.10 9.40
C LYS A 208 2.20 7.27 8.68
N ILE A 209 2.38 7.02 7.37
CA ILE A 209 1.50 6.13 6.61
C ILE A 209 1.57 4.72 7.17
N LEU A 210 2.78 4.21 7.44
CA LEU A 210 2.98 2.89 8.01
C LEU A 210 2.40 2.78 9.43
N ASP A 211 2.58 3.78 10.28
CA ASP A 211 1.93 3.83 11.60
C ASP A 211 0.40 3.72 11.47
N LEU A 212 -0.20 4.47 10.55
CA LEU A 212 -1.65 4.41 10.28
C LEU A 212 -2.10 3.04 9.77
N LEU A 213 -1.34 2.42 8.86
CA LEU A 213 -1.64 1.09 8.34
C LEU A 213 -1.51 0.00 9.42
N MET A 214 -0.58 0.14 10.35
CA MET A 214 -0.42 -0.77 11.49
C MET A 214 -1.61 -0.73 12.45
N GLU A 215 -2.29 0.41 12.57
CA GLU A 215 -3.51 0.58 13.35
C GLU A 215 -4.77 0.11 12.61
N HIS A 216 -4.69 -0.04 11.28
CA HIS A 216 -5.84 -0.43 10.47
C HIS A 216 -6.27 -1.88 10.77
N HIS A 217 -7.58 -2.10 10.97
CA HIS A 217 -8.13 -3.38 11.44
C HIS A 217 -7.92 -4.57 10.48
N SER A 218 -7.74 -4.31 9.18
CA SER A 218 -7.53 -5.38 8.18
C SER A 218 -6.84 -4.80 6.94
N VAL A 219 -5.56 -5.14 6.74
CA VAL A 219 -4.75 -4.65 5.62
C VAL A 219 -3.79 -5.73 5.13
N ASP A 220 -3.53 -5.74 3.84
CA ASP A 220 -2.39 -6.41 3.21
C ASP A 220 -1.68 -5.49 2.21
N ILE A 221 -0.45 -5.87 1.87
CA ILE A 221 0.46 -5.04 1.06
C ILE A 221 1.09 -5.92 -0.01
N GLN A 222 1.08 -5.49 -1.26
CA GLN A 222 1.94 -6.05 -2.30
C GLN A 222 3.14 -5.12 -2.44
N TRP A 223 4.35 -5.65 -2.15
CA TRP A 223 5.55 -4.81 -2.11
C TRP A 223 5.83 -4.12 -3.44
N GLY A 224 6.00 -2.79 -3.40
CA GLY A 224 6.51 -2.02 -4.51
C GLY A 224 8.05 -1.98 -4.53
N ASN A 225 8.62 -1.47 -5.61
CA ASN A 225 10.08 -1.40 -5.73
C ASN A 225 10.70 -0.43 -4.71
N HIS A 226 10.03 0.64 -4.33
CA HIS A 226 10.49 1.53 -3.28
C HIS A 226 10.44 0.85 -1.89
N ASP A 227 9.44 0.02 -1.62
CA ASP A 227 9.35 -0.75 -0.39
C ASP A 227 10.49 -1.79 -0.31
N ILE A 228 10.72 -2.54 -1.39
CA ILE A 228 11.84 -3.49 -1.51
C ILE A 228 13.19 -2.81 -1.29
N LEU A 229 13.36 -1.58 -1.79
CA LEU A 229 14.58 -0.80 -1.60
C LEU A 229 14.86 -0.52 -0.11
N TRP A 230 13.84 -0.06 0.63
CA TRP A 230 13.95 0.21 2.06
C TRP A 230 14.12 -1.07 2.88
N MET A 231 13.42 -2.15 2.52
CA MET A 231 13.60 -3.47 3.12
C MET A 231 15.03 -3.97 2.91
N GLY A 232 15.60 -3.81 1.71
CA GLY A 232 16.97 -4.18 1.39
C GLY A 232 18.00 -3.36 2.17
N ALA A 233 17.78 -2.07 2.33
CA ALA A 233 18.63 -1.21 3.15
C ALA A 233 18.64 -1.65 4.62
N PHE A 234 17.48 -1.96 5.19
CA PHE A 234 17.37 -2.50 6.55
C PHE A 234 18.03 -3.88 6.70
N CYS A 235 17.94 -4.74 5.69
CA CYS A 235 18.62 -6.05 5.68
C CYS A 235 20.14 -5.96 5.51
N GLY A 236 20.69 -4.75 5.35
CA GLY A 236 22.13 -4.51 5.34
C GLY A 236 22.75 -4.39 3.96
N ASN A 237 21.97 -4.32 2.86
CA ASN A 237 22.50 -4.10 1.52
C ASN A 237 23.05 -2.67 1.37
N PRO A 238 24.36 -2.49 1.12
CA PRO A 238 24.96 -1.16 1.08
C PRO A 238 24.51 -0.35 -0.15
N VAL A 239 24.18 -1.02 -1.26
CA VAL A 239 23.66 -0.36 -2.47
C VAL A 239 22.27 0.20 -2.21
N CYS A 240 21.39 -0.57 -1.56
CA CYS A 240 20.06 -0.12 -1.18
C CYS A 240 20.13 1.04 -0.19
N MET A 241 21.04 1.01 0.80
CA MET A 241 21.26 2.14 1.73
C MET A 241 21.64 3.42 0.98
N ALA A 242 22.63 3.33 0.09
CA ALA A 242 23.07 4.47 -0.71
C ALA A 242 21.94 5.02 -1.60
N LEU A 243 21.11 4.15 -2.18
CA LEU A 243 19.95 4.54 -2.98
C LEU A 243 18.88 5.23 -2.14
N VAL A 244 18.53 4.68 -0.96
CA VAL A 244 17.58 5.32 -0.03
C VAL A 244 18.03 6.71 0.35
N VAL A 245 19.28 6.86 0.78
CA VAL A 245 19.86 8.18 1.14
C VAL A 245 19.81 9.13 -0.04
N ARG A 246 20.28 8.67 -1.21
CA ARG A 246 20.29 9.48 -2.44
C ARG A 246 18.89 9.91 -2.88
N ASN A 247 17.92 9.02 -2.83
CA ASN A 247 16.53 9.33 -3.18
C ASN A 247 15.96 10.42 -2.27
N ASN A 248 16.17 10.31 -0.96
CA ASN A 248 15.67 11.29 0.00
C ASN A 248 16.33 12.67 -0.15
N ILE A 249 17.62 12.72 -0.53
CA ILE A 249 18.28 13.99 -0.89
C ILE A 249 17.66 14.56 -2.17
N LYS A 250 17.47 13.75 -3.20
CA LYS A 250 16.89 14.15 -4.49
C LYS A 250 15.48 14.71 -4.34
N TYR A 251 14.64 14.06 -3.55
CA TYR A 251 13.24 14.46 -3.32
C TYR A 251 13.07 15.47 -2.18
N LYS A 252 14.18 15.86 -1.51
CA LYS A 252 14.18 16.79 -0.37
C LYS A 252 13.33 16.29 0.83
N THR A 253 13.32 15.00 1.04
CA THR A 253 12.58 14.30 2.10
C THR A 253 13.50 13.78 3.20
N MET A 254 14.65 14.42 3.41
CA MET A 254 15.66 14.00 4.38
C MET A 254 15.14 13.89 5.82
N SER A 255 14.07 14.60 6.14
CA SER A 255 13.42 14.54 7.45
C SER A 255 12.94 13.15 7.84
N ILE A 256 12.55 12.32 6.89
CA ILE A 256 12.15 10.93 7.20
C ILE A 256 13.36 10.10 7.69
N LEU A 257 14.54 10.32 7.10
CA LEU A 257 15.77 9.65 7.54
C LEU A 257 16.13 10.08 8.97
N GLU A 258 16.26 11.40 9.20
CA GLU A 258 16.77 11.94 10.47
C GLU A 258 15.72 11.90 11.58
N ASN A 259 14.52 12.43 11.33
CA ASN A 259 13.47 12.53 12.35
C ASN A 259 12.60 11.28 12.45
N GLY A 260 12.29 10.64 11.31
CA GLY A 260 11.47 9.43 11.29
C GLY A 260 12.23 8.20 11.79
N TYR A 261 13.46 8.00 11.30
CA TYR A 261 14.20 6.76 11.53
C TYR A 261 15.54 6.92 12.27
N GLY A 262 15.97 8.15 12.57
CA GLY A 262 17.22 8.40 13.30
C GLY A 262 18.49 8.12 12.48
N ILE A 263 18.40 8.10 11.15
CA ILE A 263 19.52 7.87 10.24
C ILE A 263 20.20 9.22 9.96
N SER A 264 21.40 9.40 10.50
CA SER A 264 22.08 10.69 10.47
C SER A 264 22.82 10.96 9.17
N LEU A 265 22.52 12.11 8.54
CA LEU A 265 23.20 12.60 7.33
C LEU A 265 24.45 13.45 7.63
N ARG A 266 24.73 13.73 8.89
CA ARG A 266 25.81 14.66 9.32
C ARG A 266 27.20 14.28 8.76
N PHE A 267 27.54 12.99 8.81
CA PHE A 267 28.84 12.54 8.32
C PHE A 267 28.96 12.60 6.80
N LEU A 268 27.86 12.33 6.08
CA LEU A 268 27.80 12.50 4.62
C LEU A 268 27.96 13.97 4.24
N LEU A 269 27.29 14.87 4.95
CA LEU A 269 27.41 16.32 4.74
C LEU A 269 28.85 16.80 4.93
N GLN A 270 29.49 16.39 6.02
CA GLN A 270 30.89 16.75 6.31
C GLN A 270 31.84 16.18 5.25
N PHE A 271 31.68 14.93 4.86
CA PHE A 271 32.47 14.28 3.81
C PHE A 271 32.32 15.01 2.48
N ALA A 272 31.10 15.32 2.07
CA ALA A 272 30.81 15.97 0.81
C ALA A 272 31.44 17.36 0.73
N VAL A 273 31.30 18.20 1.77
CA VAL A 273 31.88 19.57 1.82
C VAL A 273 33.40 19.53 1.82
N ASN A 274 34.02 18.53 2.44
CA ASN A 274 35.49 18.42 2.47
C ASN A 274 36.09 17.89 1.17
N THR A 275 35.30 17.13 0.39
CA THR A 275 35.81 16.36 -0.76
C THR A 275 35.44 16.96 -2.09
N TYR A 276 34.27 17.61 -2.22
CA TYR A 276 33.74 18.14 -3.48
C TYR A 276 33.69 19.65 -3.44
N SER A 277 34.03 20.32 -4.58
CA SER A 277 34.11 21.78 -4.70
C SER A 277 32.81 22.43 -5.20
N ASP A 278 31.70 21.72 -5.18
CA ASP A 278 30.42 22.23 -5.66
C ASP A 278 29.96 23.44 -4.82
N LYS A 279 29.49 24.50 -5.50
CA LYS A 279 29.06 25.76 -4.84
C LYS A 279 27.85 25.56 -3.91
N ASN A 280 26.99 24.62 -4.24
CA ASN A 280 25.82 24.28 -3.46
C ASN A 280 26.10 22.99 -2.66
N VAL A 281 25.93 23.05 -1.36
CA VAL A 281 26.18 21.92 -0.45
C VAL A 281 25.31 20.72 -0.80
N ASN A 282 24.04 20.94 -1.18
CA ASN A 282 23.15 19.85 -1.55
C ASN A 282 23.61 19.11 -2.81
N ASP A 283 24.20 19.85 -3.79
CA ASP A 283 24.76 19.24 -4.99
C ASP A 283 25.99 18.39 -4.67
N ALA A 284 26.86 18.89 -3.78
CA ALA A 284 28.03 18.15 -3.28
C ALA A 284 27.60 16.85 -2.57
N VAL A 285 26.60 16.94 -1.70
CA VAL A 285 26.07 15.77 -0.95
C VAL A 285 25.44 14.75 -1.90
N TYR A 286 24.63 15.21 -2.85
CA TYR A 286 24.01 14.35 -3.86
C TYR A 286 25.05 13.66 -4.76
N LYS A 287 26.10 14.39 -5.15
CA LYS A 287 27.22 13.88 -5.94
C LYS A 287 28.02 12.84 -5.15
N ALA A 288 28.36 13.14 -3.90
CA ALA A 288 29.10 12.24 -3.02
C ALA A 288 28.41 10.88 -2.86
N ILE A 289 27.14 10.88 -2.46
CA ILE A 289 26.38 9.63 -2.29
C ILE A 289 26.14 8.90 -3.63
N SER A 290 26.04 9.63 -4.74
CA SER A 290 25.89 9.03 -6.08
C SER A 290 27.17 8.31 -6.52
N VAL A 291 28.35 8.88 -6.26
CA VAL A 291 29.65 8.22 -6.55
C VAL A 291 29.79 6.95 -5.71
N ILE A 292 29.52 7.03 -4.42
CA ILE A 292 29.53 5.86 -3.52
C ILE A 292 28.58 4.77 -4.05
N LEU A 293 27.37 5.16 -4.42
CA LEU A 293 26.36 4.25 -5.00
C LEU A 293 26.90 3.50 -6.22
N PHE A 294 27.46 4.21 -7.20
CA PHE A 294 27.93 3.56 -8.43
C PHE A 294 29.16 2.66 -8.21
N LYS A 295 30.00 2.97 -7.22
CA LYS A 295 31.06 2.05 -6.79
C LYS A 295 30.47 0.76 -6.21
N LEU A 296 29.51 0.87 -5.31
CA LEU A 296 28.84 -0.27 -4.68
C LEU A 296 28.02 -1.11 -5.68
N GLU A 297 27.28 -0.45 -6.59
CA GLU A 297 26.58 -1.14 -7.70
C GLU A 297 27.56 -1.95 -8.54
N GLY A 298 28.71 -1.38 -8.90
CA GLY A 298 29.73 -2.06 -9.69
C GLY A 298 30.32 -3.27 -8.96
N GLN A 299 30.54 -3.17 -7.64
CA GLN A 299 30.98 -4.32 -6.84
C GLN A 299 29.92 -5.42 -6.80
N LEU A 300 28.65 -5.09 -6.64
CA LEU A 300 27.54 -6.04 -6.62
C LEU A 300 27.40 -6.74 -7.99
N ILE A 301 27.39 -5.99 -9.09
CA ILE A 301 27.30 -6.54 -10.44
C ILE A 301 28.44 -7.52 -10.73
N LYS A 302 29.66 -7.20 -10.29
CA LYS A 302 30.82 -8.11 -10.46
C LYS A 302 30.70 -9.39 -9.63
N ARG A 303 29.99 -9.37 -8.48
CA ARG A 303 29.69 -10.58 -7.68
C ARG A 303 28.61 -11.45 -8.32
N HIS A 304 27.66 -10.82 -9.03
CA HIS A 304 26.46 -11.46 -9.58
C HIS A 304 26.36 -11.29 -11.11
N PRO A 305 27.25 -11.89 -11.92
CA PRO A 305 27.21 -11.80 -13.38
C PRO A 305 25.91 -12.42 -13.95
N GLU A 306 25.27 -13.34 -13.21
CA GLU A 306 23.98 -13.93 -13.57
C GLU A 306 22.83 -12.90 -13.67
N TYR A 307 22.98 -11.72 -13.04
CA TYR A 307 22.00 -10.63 -13.16
C TYR A 307 22.02 -9.94 -14.53
N ARG A 308 23.07 -10.17 -15.34
CA ARG A 308 23.23 -9.63 -16.71
C ARG A 308 23.12 -8.10 -16.76
N MET A 309 23.79 -7.42 -15.82
CA MET A 309 23.69 -5.96 -15.63
C MET A 309 25.04 -5.24 -15.90
N GLU A 310 25.96 -5.85 -16.63
CA GLU A 310 27.29 -5.30 -16.95
C GLU A 310 27.22 -3.99 -17.75
N GLY A 311 26.08 -3.77 -18.43
CA GLY A 311 25.81 -2.50 -19.11
C GLY A 311 25.80 -1.28 -18.19
N ARG A 312 25.58 -1.49 -16.86
CA ARG A 312 25.62 -0.44 -15.82
C ARG A 312 27.01 -0.16 -15.27
N LEU A 313 28.02 -0.95 -15.64
CA LEU A 313 29.42 -0.67 -15.30
C LEU A 313 29.91 0.48 -16.17
N LEU A 314 29.83 1.73 -15.64
CA LEU A 314 30.13 2.95 -16.40
C LEU A 314 31.32 3.74 -15.83
N LEU A 315 31.73 3.51 -14.57
CA LEU A 315 32.87 4.23 -13.97
C LEU A 315 34.18 3.93 -14.69
N ASP A 316 34.41 2.69 -15.10
CA ASP A 316 35.59 2.26 -15.87
C ASP A 316 35.55 2.68 -17.36
N LYS A 317 34.41 3.20 -17.83
CA LYS A 317 34.21 3.69 -19.21
C LYS A 317 34.29 5.21 -19.30
N MET A 318 34.56 5.91 -18.20
CA MET A 318 34.76 7.35 -18.19
C MET A 318 36.14 7.73 -18.72
N ASN A 319 36.19 8.86 -19.44
CA ASN A 319 37.41 9.55 -19.80
C ASN A 319 37.35 10.97 -19.18
N LEU A 320 38.01 11.13 -18.05
CA LEU A 320 37.97 12.41 -17.29
C LEU A 320 38.69 13.55 -18.01
N ASP A 321 39.73 13.24 -18.81
CA ASP A 321 40.47 14.27 -19.59
C ASP A 321 39.57 14.87 -20.68
N LYS A 322 38.73 14.07 -21.31
CA LYS A 322 37.75 14.50 -22.32
C LYS A 322 36.41 14.93 -21.72
N GLY A 323 36.14 14.59 -20.47
CA GLY A 323 34.86 14.80 -19.83
C GLY A 323 33.73 13.96 -20.47
N THR A 324 34.01 12.70 -20.82
CA THR A 324 33.08 11.84 -21.52
C THR A 324 32.95 10.43 -20.85
N VAL A 325 31.88 9.73 -21.19
CA VAL A 325 31.66 8.33 -20.83
C VAL A 325 31.13 7.56 -22.03
N ARG A 326 31.59 6.33 -22.24
CA ARG A 326 31.10 5.45 -23.30
C ARG A 326 29.95 4.57 -22.79
N ILE A 327 28.79 4.68 -23.46
CA ILE A 327 27.60 3.87 -23.20
C ILE A 327 27.24 3.12 -24.48
N GLY A 328 27.37 1.81 -24.49
CA GLY A 328 27.31 1.02 -25.71
C GLY A 328 28.38 1.46 -26.70
N ASP A 329 27.97 1.79 -27.92
CA ASP A 329 28.87 2.26 -29.00
C ASP A 329 28.97 3.79 -29.08
N LYS A 330 28.29 4.53 -28.19
CA LYS A 330 28.26 6.00 -28.20
C LYS A 330 29.06 6.59 -27.07
N GLU A 331 29.64 7.76 -27.31
CA GLU A 331 30.31 8.59 -26.32
C GLU A 331 29.43 9.77 -25.94
N TYR A 332 29.24 9.99 -24.63
CA TYR A 332 28.41 11.05 -24.08
C TYR A 332 29.22 11.97 -23.18
N PHE A 333 28.95 13.26 -23.24
CA PHE A 333 29.56 14.25 -22.36
C PHE A 333 29.02 14.16 -20.94
N LEU A 334 29.92 14.22 -19.97
CA LEU A 334 29.62 14.34 -18.56
C LEU A 334 29.33 15.81 -18.18
N ASN A 335 28.46 16.01 -17.20
CA ASN A 335 28.19 17.35 -16.64
C ASN A 335 29.27 17.81 -15.66
N THR A 336 30.19 16.93 -15.27
CA THR A 336 31.34 17.23 -14.40
C THR A 336 32.51 16.31 -14.74
N THR A 337 33.72 16.75 -14.48
CA THR A 337 34.95 15.93 -14.52
C THR A 337 35.56 15.77 -13.12
N GLU A 338 34.93 16.36 -12.11
CA GLU A 338 35.40 16.33 -10.73
C GLU A 338 34.87 15.06 -10.02
N PHE A 339 35.73 14.05 -9.95
CA PHE A 339 35.48 12.79 -9.24
C PHE A 339 36.68 12.45 -8.34
N PRO A 340 36.93 13.22 -7.26
CA PRO A 340 38.15 13.15 -6.47
C PRO A 340 38.37 11.83 -5.77
N THR A 341 37.32 11.03 -5.57
CA THR A 341 37.39 9.73 -4.89
C THR A 341 37.44 8.52 -5.84
N ILE A 342 37.39 8.76 -7.17
CA ILE A 342 37.47 7.68 -8.15
C ILE A 342 38.92 7.50 -8.60
N ASP A 343 39.52 6.34 -8.28
CA ASP A 343 40.77 5.92 -8.88
C ASP A 343 40.49 5.16 -10.19
N MET A 344 40.90 5.72 -11.32
CA MET A 344 40.67 5.10 -12.64
C MET A 344 41.37 3.75 -12.82
N SER A 345 42.35 3.40 -11.97
CA SER A 345 42.96 2.06 -11.96
C SER A 345 42.07 1.01 -11.28
N ASN A 346 41.23 1.44 -10.32
CA ASN A 346 40.22 0.60 -9.65
C ASN A 346 38.96 1.41 -9.31
N PRO A 347 38.16 1.78 -10.32
CA PRO A 347 37.12 2.80 -10.19
C PRO A 347 35.94 2.41 -9.30
N TYR A 348 35.82 1.15 -8.93
CA TYR A 348 34.76 0.65 -8.06
C TYR A 348 35.21 0.46 -6.60
N GLU A 349 36.47 0.76 -6.25
CA GLU A 349 36.95 0.67 -4.87
C GLU A 349 36.50 1.89 -4.05
N LEU A 350 35.99 1.63 -2.84
CA LEU A 350 35.66 2.70 -1.88
C LEU A 350 36.94 3.24 -1.22
N THR A 351 36.99 4.54 -1.00
CA THR A 351 38.03 5.12 -0.11
C THR A 351 37.78 4.74 1.34
N MET A 352 38.78 4.94 2.20
CA MET A 352 38.64 4.67 3.65
C MET A 352 37.50 5.49 4.27
N GLU A 353 37.36 6.76 3.84
CA GLU A 353 36.30 7.66 4.31
C GLU A 353 34.93 7.19 3.83
N GLU A 354 34.80 6.74 2.58
CA GLU A 354 33.56 6.18 2.03
C GLU A 354 33.18 4.89 2.75
N MET A 355 34.15 3.99 3.03
CA MET A 355 33.91 2.78 3.82
C MET A 355 33.44 3.11 5.24
N PHE A 356 34.08 4.09 5.90
CA PHE A 356 33.65 4.54 7.22
C PHE A 356 32.23 5.09 7.20
N LEU A 357 31.90 5.92 6.22
CA LEU A 357 30.56 6.48 6.04
C LEU A 357 29.49 5.40 5.85
N MET A 358 29.75 4.43 4.96
CA MET A 358 28.82 3.32 4.74
C MET A 358 28.68 2.42 5.97
N GLY A 359 29.75 2.26 6.75
CA GLY A 359 29.70 1.57 8.05
C GLY A 359 28.78 2.29 9.05
N ARG A 360 28.79 3.63 9.06
CA ARG A 360 27.87 4.43 9.90
C ARG A 360 26.41 4.26 9.43
N PHE A 361 26.14 4.41 8.14
CA PHE A 361 24.80 4.18 7.61
C PHE A 361 24.31 2.77 7.94
N ARG A 362 25.15 1.75 7.77
CA ARG A 362 24.78 0.39 8.14
C ARG A 362 24.35 0.28 9.60
N ALA A 363 25.10 0.91 10.51
CA ALA A 363 24.76 0.91 11.93
C ALA A 363 23.43 1.64 12.18
N ASP A 364 23.21 2.80 11.57
CA ASP A 364 21.99 3.59 11.75
C ASP A 364 20.76 2.84 11.20
N PHE A 365 20.83 2.28 9.98
CA PHE A 365 19.72 1.53 9.37
C PHE A 365 19.31 0.30 10.17
N ILE A 366 20.30 -0.52 10.60
CA ILE A 366 20.04 -1.80 11.28
C ILE A 366 19.55 -1.59 12.71
N ASN A 367 19.99 -0.52 13.39
CA ASN A 367 19.64 -0.25 14.79
C ASN A 367 18.46 0.70 14.96
N SER A 368 17.84 1.17 13.88
CA SER A 368 16.64 2.01 13.95
C SER A 368 15.43 1.18 14.36
N MET A 369 14.99 1.33 15.61
CA MET A 369 13.80 0.62 16.14
C MET A 369 12.51 0.97 15.40
N ALA A 370 12.36 2.23 14.98
CA ALA A 370 11.19 2.66 14.22
C ALA A 370 11.16 2.01 12.82
N LEU A 371 12.31 1.99 12.13
CA LEU A 371 12.43 1.33 10.84
C LEU A 371 12.22 -0.19 10.97
N GLU A 372 12.80 -0.83 12.00
CA GLU A 372 12.59 -2.25 12.26
C GLU A 372 11.11 -2.60 12.42
N ARG A 373 10.36 -1.82 13.18
CA ARG A 373 8.93 -2.02 13.38
C ARG A 373 8.16 -1.96 12.05
N HIS A 374 8.45 -0.97 11.21
CA HIS A 374 7.80 -0.80 9.91
C HIS A 374 8.20 -1.90 8.92
N ILE A 375 9.47 -2.27 8.86
CA ILE A 375 9.93 -3.34 7.97
C ILE A 375 9.36 -4.70 8.41
N ASN A 376 9.29 -4.99 9.71
CA ASN A 376 8.65 -6.20 10.21
C ASN A 376 7.15 -6.25 9.82
N PHE A 377 6.45 -5.12 9.86
CA PHE A 377 5.08 -5.02 9.41
C PHE A 377 4.95 -5.29 7.90
N LEU A 378 5.86 -4.76 7.07
CA LEU A 378 5.90 -5.09 5.64
C LEU A 378 6.14 -6.57 5.38
N TYR A 379 7.00 -7.24 6.17
CA TYR A 379 7.19 -8.70 6.07
C TYR A 379 5.97 -9.49 6.53
N GLU A 380 5.26 -9.03 7.56
CA GLU A 380 4.08 -9.71 8.10
C GLU A 380 2.87 -9.60 7.16
N LYS A 381 2.60 -8.39 6.63
CA LYS A 381 1.41 -8.10 5.82
C LYS A 381 1.66 -8.13 4.32
N GLY A 382 2.92 -8.23 3.90
CA GLY A 382 3.32 -8.07 2.51
C GLY A 382 3.66 -9.37 1.78
N SER A 383 3.60 -9.28 0.45
CA SER A 383 3.97 -10.32 -0.52
C SER A 383 4.32 -9.69 -1.87
N ILE A 384 4.91 -10.47 -2.79
CA ILE A 384 5.14 -10.04 -4.18
C ILE A 384 3.82 -9.95 -4.94
N TYR A 385 2.92 -10.89 -4.72
CA TYR A 385 1.57 -10.89 -5.30
C TYR A 385 0.58 -11.50 -4.32
N LYS A 386 -0.70 -11.29 -4.58
CA LYS A 386 -1.79 -11.92 -3.82
C LYS A 386 -2.93 -12.31 -4.75
N ILE A 387 -3.55 -13.45 -4.48
CA ILE A 387 -4.84 -13.81 -5.03
C ILE A 387 -5.88 -13.53 -3.96
N HIS A 388 -6.87 -12.69 -4.27
CA HIS A 388 -7.92 -12.32 -3.31
C HIS A 388 -9.28 -12.19 -4.00
N ASN A 389 -10.26 -12.96 -3.56
CA ASN A 389 -11.63 -12.96 -4.07
C ASN A 389 -11.70 -12.98 -5.62
N GLY A 390 -10.89 -13.86 -6.24
CA GLY A 390 -10.86 -14.02 -7.69
C GLY A 390 -10.03 -12.99 -8.44
N ASN A 391 -9.34 -12.07 -7.77
CA ASN A 391 -8.47 -11.08 -8.38
C ASN A 391 -7.00 -11.39 -8.12
N LEU A 392 -6.14 -11.07 -9.09
CA LEU A 392 -4.69 -11.15 -8.99
C LEU A 392 -4.14 -9.74 -8.71
N LEU A 393 -3.48 -9.59 -7.58
CA LEU A 393 -2.92 -8.34 -7.08
C LEU A 393 -1.40 -8.40 -7.14
N PHE A 394 -0.74 -7.40 -7.70
CA PHE A 394 0.71 -7.20 -7.65
C PHE A 394 1.05 -5.74 -7.94
N HIS A 395 2.25 -5.30 -7.59
CA HIS A 395 2.64 -3.91 -7.81
C HIS A 395 3.03 -3.63 -9.26
N GLY A 396 4.09 -4.25 -9.79
CA GLY A 396 4.72 -3.91 -11.07
C GLY A 396 4.22 -4.74 -12.25
N CYS A 397 4.81 -5.92 -12.47
CA CYS A 397 4.52 -6.76 -13.62
C CYS A 397 4.67 -8.26 -13.35
N VAL A 398 4.13 -9.08 -14.25
CA VAL A 398 4.54 -10.47 -14.45
C VAL A 398 5.44 -10.47 -15.69
N PRO A 399 6.76 -10.72 -15.58
CA PRO A 399 7.67 -10.58 -16.71
C PRO A 399 7.31 -11.45 -17.91
N LEU A 400 7.36 -10.86 -19.09
CA LEU A 400 7.09 -11.49 -20.38
C LEU A 400 8.24 -11.22 -21.36
N ASP A 401 8.40 -12.09 -22.33
CA ASP A 401 9.20 -11.81 -23.53
C ASP A 401 8.39 -11.03 -24.60
N GLU A 402 9.03 -10.68 -25.71
CA GLU A 402 8.40 -9.96 -26.83
C GLU A 402 7.25 -10.74 -27.50
N GLN A 403 7.22 -12.06 -27.37
CA GLN A 403 6.18 -12.95 -27.89
C GLN A 403 5.02 -13.13 -26.92
N GLY A 404 5.13 -12.59 -25.69
CA GLY A 404 4.14 -12.70 -24.63
C GLY A 404 4.19 -14.04 -23.89
N VAL A 405 5.35 -14.73 -23.91
CA VAL A 405 5.60 -15.91 -23.08
C VAL A 405 6.18 -15.47 -21.74
N PHE A 406 5.88 -16.19 -20.66
CA PHE A 406 6.45 -15.89 -19.34
C PHE A 406 7.96 -15.96 -19.35
N ASP A 407 8.61 -14.87 -18.93
CA ASP A 407 10.05 -14.73 -18.79
C ASP A 407 10.47 -14.75 -17.32
N GLY A 408 11.77 -14.86 -17.05
CA GLY A 408 12.28 -14.89 -15.69
C GLY A 408 13.78 -15.15 -15.64
N ILE A 409 14.24 -15.94 -14.66
CA ILE A 409 15.66 -16.17 -14.40
C ILE A 409 16.01 -17.66 -14.39
N VAL A 410 17.29 -17.93 -14.59
CA VAL A 410 17.86 -19.28 -14.43
C VAL A 410 18.81 -19.24 -13.23
N VAL A 411 18.54 -20.07 -12.22
CA VAL A 411 19.36 -20.23 -11.01
C VAL A 411 19.66 -21.72 -10.83
N ASP A 412 20.91 -22.08 -10.66
CA ASP A 412 21.35 -23.47 -10.44
C ASP A 412 20.81 -24.45 -11.50
N CYS A 413 20.84 -24.04 -12.77
CA CYS A 413 20.31 -24.80 -13.90
C CYS A 413 18.78 -25.03 -13.89
N LYS A 414 18.03 -24.41 -12.98
CA LYS A 414 16.57 -24.39 -12.98
C LYS A 414 16.05 -23.07 -13.51
N SER A 415 15.13 -23.12 -14.48
CA SER A 415 14.43 -21.96 -15.00
C SER A 415 13.19 -21.68 -14.14
N TYR A 416 13.01 -20.41 -13.78
CA TYR A 416 11.83 -19.89 -13.08
C TYR A 416 11.15 -18.86 -13.97
N SER A 417 9.85 -19.01 -14.24
CA SER A 417 9.03 -18.06 -14.99
C SER A 417 7.60 -18.04 -14.47
N GLY A 418 6.81 -17.04 -14.87
CA GLY A 418 5.42 -16.92 -14.45
C GLY A 418 5.26 -16.94 -12.93
N ARG A 419 4.30 -17.71 -12.41
CA ARG A 419 4.03 -17.82 -10.99
C ARG A 419 5.23 -18.35 -10.18
N GLU A 420 5.91 -19.39 -10.67
CA GLU A 420 7.07 -19.94 -9.96
C GLU A 420 8.18 -18.89 -9.79
N TYR A 421 8.32 -17.97 -10.74
CA TYR A 421 9.29 -16.88 -10.62
C TYR A 421 8.89 -15.85 -9.56
N LEU A 422 7.63 -15.48 -9.48
CA LEU A 422 7.16 -14.59 -8.43
C LEU A 422 7.32 -15.23 -7.03
N ASP A 423 7.02 -16.53 -6.91
CA ASP A 423 7.21 -17.31 -5.69
C ASP A 423 8.72 -17.38 -5.29
N TYR A 424 9.61 -17.53 -6.29
CA TYR A 424 11.07 -17.46 -6.07
C TYR A 424 11.48 -16.08 -5.55
N CYS A 425 11.03 -14.99 -6.21
CA CYS A 425 11.33 -13.62 -5.77
C CYS A 425 10.86 -13.39 -4.34
N GLU A 426 9.66 -13.81 -3.98
CA GLU A 426 9.17 -13.70 -2.60
C GLU A 426 10.03 -14.48 -1.61
N SER A 427 10.45 -15.69 -1.96
CA SER A 427 11.32 -16.50 -1.12
C SER A 427 12.67 -15.81 -0.86
N MET A 428 13.24 -15.14 -1.87
CA MET A 428 14.50 -14.39 -1.75
C MET A 428 14.31 -13.15 -0.86
N VAL A 429 13.23 -12.38 -1.04
CA VAL A 429 12.91 -11.25 -0.14
C VAL A 429 12.83 -11.72 1.31
N ARG A 430 12.14 -12.84 1.59
CA ARG A 430 12.02 -13.38 2.95
C ARG A 430 13.35 -13.91 3.51
N LYS A 431 14.21 -14.53 2.68
CA LYS A 431 15.56 -14.95 3.07
C LYS A 431 16.48 -13.76 3.40
N ALA A 432 16.36 -12.64 2.68
CA ALA A 432 17.15 -11.45 2.96
C ALA A 432 16.97 -10.98 4.42
N ARG A 433 15.77 -11.14 5.02
CA ARG A 433 15.50 -10.84 6.44
C ARG A 433 16.34 -11.69 7.40
N THR A 434 16.75 -12.88 7.00
CA THR A 434 17.61 -13.77 7.82
C THR A 434 19.10 -13.51 7.65
N GLY A 435 19.50 -12.56 6.79
CA GLY A 435 20.90 -12.20 6.55
C GLY A 435 21.61 -13.06 5.51
N ASP A 436 20.87 -13.82 4.69
CA ASP A 436 21.44 -14.54 3.54
C ASP A 436 22.02 -13.53 2.53
N SER A 437 23.33 -13.64 2.22
CA SER A 437 24.06 -12.62 1.42
C SER A 437 23.54 -12.47 0.01
N ASP A 438 23.24 -13.58 -0.65
CA ASP A 438 22.78 -13.56 -2.04
C ASP A 438 21.34 -13.00 -2.10
N ALA A 439 20.52 -13.34 -1.12
CA ALA A 439 19.18 -12.79 -0.97
C ALA A 439 19.19 -11.29 -0.67
N VAL A 440 20.13 -10.82 0.16
CA VAL A 440 20.33 -9.39 0.44
C VAL A 440 20.76 -8.65 -0.83
N ASP A 441 21.66 -9.20 -1.63
CA ASP A 441 22.06 -8.61 -2.92
C ASP A 441 20.91 -8.68 -3.96
N PHE A 442 20.07 -9.71 -3.91
CA PHE A 442 18.89 -9.84 -4.77
C PHE A 442 17.84 -8.74 -4.54
N MET A 443 17.78 -8.09 -3.37
CA MET A 443 16.90 -6.94 -3.13
C MET A 443 17.22 -5.77 -4.07
N TRP A 444 18.51 -5.53 -4.36
CA TRP A 444 18.89 -4.52 -5.36
C TRP A 444 18.54 -4.95 -6.79
N PHE A 445 18.66 -6.26 -7.13
CA PHE A 445 18.17 -6.78 -8.42
C PHE A 445 16.67 -6.47 -8.59
N LEU A 446 15.86 -6.73 -7.58
CA LEU A 446 14.42 -6.42 -7.62
C LEU A 446 14.14 -4.93 -7.80
N TRP A 447 14.97 -4.05 -7.25
CA TRP A 447 14.85 -2.60 -7.46
C TRP A 447 15.12 -2.17 -8.92
N SER A 448 16.06 -2.80 -9.63
CA SER A 448 16.70 -2.18 -10.80
C SER A 448 16.68 -2.99 -12.08
N ASN A 449 16.22 -4.26 -12.06
CA ASN A 449 16.30 -5.15 -13.22
C ASN A 449 14.99 -5.18 -14.04
N ILE A 450 15.12 -5.32 -15.36
CA ILE A 450 13.99 -5.41 -16.28
C ILE A 450 13.12 -6.65 -16.07
N LEU A 451 13.67 -7.72 -15.48
CA LEU A 451 12.94 -8.93 -15.12
C LEU A 451 12.31 -8.87 -13.72
N SER A 452 12.50 -7.78 -13.00
CA SER A 452 11.92 -7.64 -11.66
C SER A 452 10.39 -7.52 -11.70
N PRO A 453 9.65 -8.36 -10.93
CA PRO A 453 8.19 -8.27 -10.88
C PRO A 453 7.68 -7.00 -10.18
N VAL A 454 8.52 -6.30 -9.42
CA VAL A 454 8.13 -5.08 -8.72
C VAL A 454 8.46 -3.80 -9.49
N THR A 455 9.32 -3.84 -10.52
CA THR A 455 9.61 -2.68 -11.35
C THR A 455 9.50 -2.96 -12.86
N GLY A 456 10.04 -4.07 -13.35
CA GLY A 456 10.08 -4.39 -14.79
C GLY A 456 10.75 -3.30 -15.63
N ARG A 457 11.77 -2.61 -15.09
CA ARG A 457 12.48 -1.52 -15.78
C ARG A 457 13.98 -1.57 -15.53
N CYS A 458 14.74 -1.22 -16.53
CA CYS A 458 16.18 -0.98 -16.40
C CYS A 458 16.40 0.47 -15.98
N ILE A 459 16.54 0.73 -14.66
CA ILE A 459 16.66 2.08 -14.13
C ILE A 459 17.99 2.72 -14.55
N LYS A 460 17.96 3.91 -15.17
CA LYS A 460 19.09 4.67 -15.68
C LYS A 460 19.57 5.73 -14.66
N THR A 461 20.19 5.29 -13.57
CA THR A 461 20.57 6.17 -12.45
C THR A 461 21.81 7.02 -12.77
N PHE A 462 22.87 6.40 -13.33
CA PHE A 462 24.12 7.09 -13.68
C PHE A 462 23.88 8.14 -14.76
N GLU A 463 23.18 7.75 -15.82
CA GLU A 463 22.91 8.59 -16.98
C GLU A 463 22.14 9.85 -16.59
N ARG A 464 21.11 9.70 -15.74
CA ARG A 464 20.32 10.84 -15.22
C ARG A 464 21.10 11.74 -14.27
N THR A 465 22.18 11.23 -13.64
CA THR A 465 22.96 11.97 -12.66
C THR A 465 24.11 12.72 -13.32
N PHE A 466 24.84 12.09 -14.22
CA PHE A 466 26.13 12.59 -14.69
C PHE A 466 26.20 12.94 -16.18
N LEU A 467 25.19 12.61 -17.01
CA LEU A 467 25.22 13.10 -18.39
C LEU A 467 24.81 14.58 -18.48
N ASP A 468 25.55 15.33 -19.30
CA ASP A 468 25.24 16.71 -19.61
C ASP A 468 24.03 16.79 -20.55
N LYS A 469 22.96 17.44 -20.10
CA LYS A 469 21.71 17.55 -20.86
C LYS A 469 21.85 18.40 -22.11
N ASP A 470 22.67 19.45 -22.08
CA ASP A 470 22.75 20.46 -23.14
C ASP A 470 23.78 20.05 -24.21
N ARG A 471 24.84 19.35 -23.82
CA ARG A 471 25.91 18.91 -24.71
C ARG A 471 25.61 17.61 -25.45
N ASN A 472 24.66 16.80 -24.96
CA ASN A 472 24.30 15.53 -25.56
C ASN A 472 23.00 15.63 -26.37
N ALA A 473 23.11 15.73 -27.68
CA ALA A 473 21.94 15.80 -28.58
C ALA A 473 20.98 14.61 -28.41
N ASP A 474 21.51 13.44 -28.04
CA ASP A 474 20.76 12.18 -27.82
C ASP A 474 20.44 11.90 -26.33
N TYR A 475 20.50 12.93 -25.48
CA TYR A 475 20.31 12.82 -24.03
C TYR A 475 19.00 12.09 -23.65
N LYS A 476 17.89 12.44 -24.32
CA LYS A 476 16.58 11.82 -24.04
C LYS A 476 16.58 10.30 -24.25
N ASN A 477 17.30 9.80 -25.26
CA ASN A 477 17.44 8.38 -25.52
C ASN A 477 18.38 7.72 -24.50
N ALA A 478 19.48 8.38 -24.14
CA ALA A 478 20.44 7.87 -23.16
C ALA A 478 19.80 7.61 -21.79
N ILE A 479 18.89 8.49 -21.34
CA ILE A 479 18.18 8.37 -20.07
C ILE A 479 16.87 7.56 -20.14
N LYS A 480 16.47 7.10 -21.35
CA LYS A 480 15.26 6.30 -21.51
C LYS A 480 15.47 4.92 -20.89
N GLU A 481 14.58 4.56 -19.99
CA GLU A 481 14.57 3.24 -19.36
C GLU A 481 13.91 2.21 -20.27
N ASP A 482 14.61 1.10 -20.46
CA ASP A 482 14.04 -0.06 -21.12
C ASP A 482 13.02 -0.69 -20.17
N LYS A 483 11.89 -1.13 -20.73
CA LYS A 483 10.79 -1.74 -19.99
C LYS A 483 10.62 -3.19 -20.39
N ASN A 484 10.17 -4.01 -19.45
CA ASN A 484 9.73 -5.36 -19.75
C ASN A 484 8.60 -5.34 -20.80
N PRO A 485 8.58 -6.24 -21.77
CA PRO A 485 7.52 -6.33 -22.78
C PRO A 485 6.10 -6.44 -22.19
N TYR A 486 5.95 -6.85 -20.94
CA TYR A 486 4.68 -6.78 -20.21
C TYR A 486 3.97 -5.43 -20.41
N TYR A 487 4.68 -4.29 -20.31
CA TYR A 487 4.09 -2.95 -20.41
C TYR A 487 3.61 -2.55 -21.81
N ASP A 488 4.02 -3.29 -22.84
CA ASP A 488 3.53 -3.12 -24.21
C ASP A 488 2.39 -4.11 -24.54
N LEU A 489 2.33 -5.24 -23.80
CA LEU A 489 1.41 -6.35 -24.06
C LEU A 489 0.18 -6.38 -23.12
N TYR A 490 0.24 -5.72 -21.96
CA TYR A 490 -0.76 -5.82 -20.90
C TYR A 490 -2.14 -5.24 -21.26
N GLU A 491 -2.27 -4.49 -22.36
CA GLU A 491 -3.57 -4.03 -22.89
C GLU A 491 -4.29 -5.12 -23.71
N ASN A 492 -3.60 -6.23 -24.00
CA ASN A 492 -4.17 -7.34 -24.75
C ASN A 492 -4.93 -8.29 -23.80
N GLU A 493 -6.24 -8.43 -24.01
CA GLU A 493 -7.11 -9.30 -23.20
C GLU A 493 -6.63 -10.76 -23.17
N ARG A 494 -6.08 -11.29 -24.29
CA ARG A 494 -5.56 -12.66 -24.34
C ARG A 494 -4.37 -12.85 -23.39
N ILE A 495 -3.50 -11.87 -23.32
CA ILE A 495 -2.33 -11.88 -22.43
C ILE A 495 -2.80 -11.82 -20.96
N CYS A 496 -3.74 -10.93 -20.64
CA CYS A 496 -4.31 -10.87 -19.28
C CYS A 496 -5.00 -12.19 -18.89
N LYS A 497 -5.76 -12.80 -19.79
CA LYS A 497 -6.37 -14.12 -19.54
C LYS A 497 -5.34 -15.23 -19.37
N MET A 498 -4.22 -15.18 -20.10
CA MET A 498 -3.11 -16.13 -19.92
C MET A 498 -2.49 -15.97 -18.53
N MET A 499 -2.20 -14.74 -18.11
CA MET A 499 -1.67 -14.45 -16.78
C MET A 499 -2.63 -14.94 -15.68
N LEU A 500 -3.93 -14.60 -15.75
CA LEU A 500 -4.91 -15.05 -14.77
C LEU A 500 -4.94 -16.59 -14.65
N ARG A 501 -4.86 -17.31 -15.77
CA ARG A 501 -4.82 -18.79 -15.78
C ARG A 501 -3.58 -19.38 -15.12
N GLU A 502 -2.44 -18.72 -15.25
CA GLU A 502 -1.19 -19.08 -14.57
C GLU A 502 -1.36 -19.10 -13.04
N PHE A 503 -2.20 -18.21 -12.54
CA PHE A 503 -2.55 -18.13 -11.12
C PHE A 503 -3.84 -18.90 -10.77
N ASN A 504 -4.31 -19.82 -11.61
CA ASN A 504 -5.52 -20.62 -11.44
C ASN A 504 -6.82 -19.81 -11.37
N LEU A 505 -6.86 -18.64 -12.00
CA LEU A 505 -8.03 -17.77 -12.10
C LEU A 505 -8.70 -17.93 -13.47
N TYR A 506 -9.72 -18.77 -13.54
CA TYR A 506 -10.39 -19.14 -14.80
C TYR A 506 -11.71 -18.40 -15.01
N ASN A 507 -12.21 -17.69 -14.00
CA ASN A 507 -13.52 -17.04 -14.03
C ASN A 507 -13.51 -15.80 -14.94
N GLU A 508 -14.64 -15.56 -15.63
CA GLU A 508 -14.83 -14.36 -16.43
C GLU A 508 -14.95 -13.07 -15.57
N SER A 509 -15.13 -13.19 -14.27
CA SER A 509 -15.12 -12.09 -13.29
C SER A 509 -13.73 -11.84 -12.68
N ALA A 510 -12.69 -12.56 -13.12
CA ALA A 510 -11.34 -12.37 -12.60
C ALA A 510 -10.67 -11.15 -13.22
N HIS A 511 -10.00 -10.35 -12.39
CA HIS A 511 -9.28 -9.16 -12.80
C HIS A 511 -7.83 -9.18 -12.30
N ILE A 512 -6.95 -8.52 -13.03
CA ILE A 512 -5.63 -8.12 -12.56
C ILE A 512 -5.75 -6.69 -12.04
N ILE A 513 -5.23 -6.43 -10.85
CA ILE A 513 -5.18 -5.09 -10.26
C ILE A 513 -3.72 -4.79 -9.92
N ASN A 514 -3.16 -3.71 -10.49
CA ASN A 514 -1.77 -3.34 -10.26
C ASN A 514 -1.57 -1.81 -10.17
N GLY A 515 -0.34 -1.39 -9.81
CA GLY A 515 0.12 -0.01 -9.68
C GLY A 515 1.32 0.33 -10.56
N HIS A 516 2.30 1.02 -9.98
CA HIS A 516 3.65 1.30 -10.50
C HIS A 516 3.74 2.23 -11.72
N THR A 517 2.79 2.20 -12.62
CA THR A 517 2.82 3.05 -13.82
C THR A 517 1.66 4.03 -13.80
N PRO A 518 1.93 5.33 -13.51
CA PRO A 518 0.88 6.33 -13.42
C PRO A 518 0.02 6.41 -14.68
N VAL A 519 -1.31 6.39 -14.48
CA VAL A 519 -2.28 6.54 -15.57
C VAL A 519 -2.32 8.00 -16.00
N ARG A 520 -1.88 8.29 -17.22
CA ARG A 520 -1.82 9.65 -17.78
C ARG A 520 -3.15 10.04 -18.39
N THR A 521 -4.11 10.45 -17.56
CA THR A 521 -5.46 10.78 -18.02
C THR A 521 -5.46 11.94 -19.01
N LYS A 522 -4.56 12.92 -18.85
CA LYS A 522 -4.37 14.03 -19.79
C LYS A 522 -3.90 13.59 -21.19
N GLU A 523 -3.27 12.43 -21.28
CA GLU A 523 -2.86 11.80 -22.55
C GLU A 523 -3.92 10.82 -23.07
N GLY A 524 -5.11 10.77 -22.44
CA GLY A 524 -6.22 9.90 -22.83
C GLY A 524 -6.09 8.44 -22.36
N GLN A 525 -5.17 8.14 -21.42
CA GLN A 525 -5.10 6.80 -20.82
C GLN A 525 -6.24 6.59 -19.82
N HIS A 526 -6.73 5.36 -19.75
CA HIS A 526 -7.74 4.94 -18.79
C HIS A 526 -7.18 3.90 -17.80
N PRO A 527 -7.65 3.90 -16.53
CA PRO A 527 -7.24 2.89 -15.55
C PRO A 527 -7.71 1.47 -15.93
N VAL A 528 -8.83 1.36 -16.62
CA VAL A 528 -9.41 0.08 -17.04
C VAL A 528 -8.92 -0.28 -18.44
N ARG A 529 -8.27 -1.43 -18.58
CA ARG A 529 -7.62 -1.91 -19.80
C ARG A 529 -8.02 -3.35 -20.13
N ALA A 530 -7.64 -3.84 -21.29
CA ALA A 530 -7.87 -5.22 -21.72
C ALA A 530 -9.32 -5.70 -21.55
N ASN A 531 -10.30 -4.90 -22.01
CA ASN A 531 -11.74 -5.16 -21.81
C ASN A 531 -12.14 -5.41 -20.33
N GLY A 532 -11.54 -4.66 -19.41
CA GLY A 532 -11.80 -4.78 -17.98
C GLY A 532 -10.99 -5.86 -17.25
N ARG A 533 -10.13 -6.62 -17.96
CA ARG A 533 -9.29 -7.64 -17.31
C ARG A 533 -8.15 -7.09 -16.49
N LEU A 534 -7.71 -5.88 -16.79
CA LEU A 534 -6.66 -5.18 -16.08
C LEU A 534 -7.18 -3.82 -15.59
N ILE A 535 -6.93 -3.55 -14.31
CA ILE A 535 -7.25 -2.28 -13.65
C ILE A 535 -5.95 -1.75 -13.05
N VAL A 536 -5.44 -0.64 -13.61
CA VAL A 536 -4.23 0.05 -13.12
C VAL A 536 -4.68 1.16 -12.18
N ILE A 537 -4.26 1.11 -10.91
CA ILE A 537 -4.72 2.04 -9.87
C ILE A 537 -3.65 3.04 -9.40
N ASP A 538 -2.53 3.16 -10.12
CA ASP A 538 -1.58 4.24 -9.90
C ASP A 538 -2.12 5.55 -10.49
N GLY A 539 -2.63 6.40 -9.64
CA GLY A 539 -3.16 7.72 -9.99
C GLY A 539 -2.15 8.86 -9.77
N GLY A 540 -0.94 8.54 -9.29
CA GLY A 540 0.09 9.53 -8.98
C GLY A 540 -0.24 10.38 -7.76
N PHE A 541 -0.32 9.79 -6.57
CA PHE A 541 -0.51 10.54 -5.30
C PHE A 541 0.55 11.64 -5.11
N CYS A 542 1.79 11.38 -5.50
CA CYS A 542 2.88 12.34 -5.40
C CYS A 542 2.62 13.58 -6.26
N GLU A 543 2.76 14.77 -5.66
CA GLU A 543 2.56 16.08 -6.30
C GLU A 543 3.30 16.21 -7.64
N GLY A 544 4.50 15.63 -7.74
CA GLY A 544 5.32 15.67 -8.96
C GLY A 544 4.65 15.01 -10.18
N TYR A 545 3.63 14.17 -9.99
CA TYR A 545 2.87 13.53 -11.08
C TYR A 545 1.60 14.26 -11.47
N HIS A 546 1.02 15.14 -10.61
CA HIS A 546 -0.26 15.80 -10.85
C HIS A 546 -0.30 16.56 -12.19
N ALA A 547 0.84 17.09 -12.63
CA ALA A 547 0.93 17.75 -13.93
C ALA A 547 0.66 16.81 -15.12
N ALA A 548 1.05 15.56 -15.02
CA ALA A 548 0.92 14.54 -16.08
C ALA A 548 -0.36 13.71 -15.93
N THR A 549 -0.71 13.31 -14.70
CA THR A 549 -1.89 12.48 -14.42
C THR A 549 -3.19 13.29 -14.42
N GLY A 550 -3.14 14.53 -13.96
CA GLY A 550 -4.34 15.38 -13.80
C GLY A 550 -5.13 15.12 -12.52
N ILE A 551 -4.80 14.06 -11.79
CA ILE A 551 -5.44 13.61 -10.56
C ILE A 551 -4.38 13.34 -9.49
N ALA A 552 -4.81 13.09 -8.26
CA ALA A 552 -3.96 12.83 -7.11
C ALA A 552 -4.26 11.47 -6.46
N GLY A 553 -4.47 10.44 -7.25
CA GLY A 553 -4.64 9.06 -6.80
C GLY A 553 -5.96 8.42 -7.17
N TYR A 554 -5.98 7.09 -7.08
CA TYR A 554 -7.17 6.25 -7.26
C TYR A 554 -7.48 5.48 -5.98
N THR A 555 -8.78 5.23 -5.75
CA THR A 555 -9.24 4.11 -4.91
C THR A 555 -10.17 3.23 -5.75
N LEU A 556 -9.81 1.97 -5.93
CA LEU A 556 -10.74 0.97 -6.45
C LEU A 556 -11.54 0.41 -5.27
N ILE A 557 -12.87 0.38 -5.40
CA ILE A 557 -13.79 -0.12 -4.38
C ILE A 557 -14.52 -1.34 -4.94
N TYR A 558 -14.35 -2.50 -4.30
CA TYR A 558 -15.04 -3.73 -4.64
C TYR A 558 -16.03 -4.12 -3.54
N ASN A 559 -17.31 -4.17 -3.88
CA ASN A 559 -18.39 -4.56 -2.96
C ASN A 559 -19.24 -5.70 -3.55
N SER A 560 -20.37 -6.01 -2.93
CA SER A 560 -21.23 -7.11 -3.37
C SER A 560 -21.93 -6.90 -4.73
N HIS A 561 -21.85 -5.71 -5.33
CA HIS A 561 -22.47 -5.38 -6.63
C HIS A 561 -21.46 -5.24 -7.77
N GLY A 562 -20.15 -5.17 -7.45
CA GLY A 562 -19.09 -5.00 -8.43
C GLY A 562 -18.04 -3.99 -8.01
N MET A 563 -17.32 -3.46 -8.99
CA MET A 563 -16.19 -2.57 -8.78
C MET A 563 -16.49 -1.16 -9.30
N LYS A 564 -16.11 -0.15 -8.54
CA LYS A 564 -16.04 1.25 -8.95
C LYS A 564 -14.68 1.83 -8.63
N ILE A 565 -14.15 2.67 -9.50
CA ILE A 565 -12.93 3.44 -9.24
C ILE A 565 -13.32 4.86 -8.86
N LYS A 566 -12.64 5.42 -7.87
CA LYS A 566 -12.69 6.83 -7.50
C LYS A 566 -11.39 7.51 -7.87
N GLU A 567 -11.50 8.57 -8.63
CA GLU A 567 -10.41 9.48 -8.97
C GLU A 567 -10.41 10.62 -7.95
N HIS A 568 -9.30 10.79 -7.24
CA HIS A 568 -9.15 11.86 -6.26
C HIS A 568 -8.42 13.04 -6.87
N HIS A 569 -8.95 14.25 -6.66
CA HIS A 569 -8.29 15.50 -7.02
C HIS A 569 -7.26 15.88 -5.95
N PRO A 570 -6.31 16.80 -6.23
CA PRO A 570 -5.32 17.22 -5.26
C PRO A 570 -5.95 17.70 -3.95
N PHE A 571 -5.50 17.11 -2.83
CA PHE A 571 -5.94 17.47 -1.50
C PHE A 571 -5.15 18.68 -0.99
N MET A 572 -5.83 19.67 -0.43
CA MET A 572 -5.18 20.91 0.02
C MET A 572 -4.43 20.71 1.35
N SER A 573 -5.16 20.39 2.40
CA SER A 573 -4.61 20.04 3.72
C SER A 573 -5.71 19.57 4.68
N ILE A 574 -5.30 18.82 5.70
CA ILE A 574 -6.19 18.38 6.79
C ILE A 574 -6.82 19.59 7.50
N ASN A 575 -6.01 20.62 7.80
CA ASN A 575 -6.51 21.84 8.47
C ASN A 575 -7.60 22.57 7.66
N MET A 576 -7.46 22.65 6.34
CA MET A 576 -8.50 23.22 5.49
C MET A 576 -9.77 22.38 5.49
N ALA A 577 -9.64 21.06 5.39
CA ALA A 577 -10.78 20.16 5.42
C ALA A 577 -11.59 20.32 6.72
N ILE A 578 -10.92 20.37 7.86
CA ILE A 578 -11.58 20.51 9.17
C ILE A 578 -12.26 21.89 9.33
N ASN A 579 -11.56 22.98 8.98
CA ASN A 579 -12.08 24.34 9.20
C ASN A 579 -13.20 24.72 8.22
N SER A 580 -13.15 24.24 6.98
CA SER A 580 -14.11 24.64 5.94
C SER A 580 -15.15 23.57 5.62
N ASN A 581 -15.13 22.43 6.29
CA ASN A 581 -15.97 21.25 6.02
C ASN A 581 -15.85 20.75 4.58
N ARG A 582 -14.69 20.97 3.93
CA ARG A 582 -14.44 20.54 2.54
C ARG A 582 -13.86 19.15 2.51
N ASP A 583 -14.52 18.27 1.82
CA ASP A 583 -14.02 16.94 1.46
C ASP A 583 -13.12 17.03 0.21
N ILE A 584 -12.29 16.00 -0.01
CA ILE A 584 -11.56 15.85 -1.27
C ILE A 584 -12.55 15.71 -2.41
N GLU A 585 -12.34 16.47 -3.48
CA GLU A 585 -13.13 16.30 -4.70
C GLU A 585 -12.77 14.95 -5.33
N SER A 586 -13.79 14.18 -5.69
CA SER A 586 -13.59 12.85 -6.27
C SER A 586 -14.68 12.53 -7.27
N GLU A 587 -14.28 11.95 -8.40
CA GLU A 587 -15.19 11.43 -9.42
C GLU A 587 -15.28 9.90 -9.30
N SER A 588 -16.45 9.34 -9.60
CA SER A 588 -16.69 7.90 -9.50
C SER A 588 -17.08 7.33 -10.85
N GLN A 589 -16.39 6.26 -11.26
CA GLN A 589 -16.70 5.50 -12.47
C GLN A 589 -16.95 4.03 -12.11
N VAL A 590 -18.02 3.44 -12.64
CA VAL A 590 -18.25 1.99 -12.54
C VAL A 590 -17.31 1.28 -13.51
N VAL A 591 -16.53 0.34 -12.98
CA VAL A 591 -15.55 -0.46 -13.72
C VAL A 591 -16.13 -1.81 -14.13
N TYR A 592 -16.81 -2.44 -13.19
CA TYR A 592 -17.37 -3.77 -13.38
C TYR A 592 -18.65 -3.95 -12.56
N VAL A 593 -19.67 -4.55 -13.16
CA VAL A 593 -20.94 -4.89 -12.49
C VAL A 593 -21.06 -6.40 -12.43
N GLU A 594 -21.24 -6.93 -11.23
CA GLU A 594 -21.49 -8.35 -11.04
C GLU A 594 -22.86 -8.75 -11.62
N LYS A 595 -22.91 -9.87 -12.34
CA LYS A 595 -24.16 -10.41 -12.91
C LYS A 595 -25.18 -10.76 -11.84
N GLN A 596 -24.70 -11.20 -10.68
CA GLN A 596 -25.49 -11.48 -9.49
C GLN A 596 -24.76 -10.90 -8.29
N ARG A 597 -25.51 -10.52 -7.26
CA ARG A 597 -24.93 -10.00 -6.03
C ARG A 597 -23.98 -11.03 -5.40
N VAL A 598 -22.78 -10.62 -5.07
CA VAL A 598 -21.76 -11.48 -4.43
C VAL A 598 -22.05 -11.62 -2.95
N PHE A 599 -22.08 -12.85 -2.47
CA PHE A 599 -22.26 -13.20 -1.06
C PHE A 599 -20.95 -13.71 -0.45
N VAL A 600 -20.93 -13.88 0.86
CA VAL A 600 -19.78 -14.45 1.57
C VAL A 600 -19.38 -15.82 0.99
N LYS A 601 -20.35 -16.67 0.64
CA LYS A 601 -20.10 -17.99 0.03
C LYS A 601 -19.27 -17.94 -1.27
N ASP A 602 -19.29 -16.81 -1.97
CA ASP A 602 -18.60 -16.62 -3.25
C ASP A 602 -17.18 -16.06 -3.06
N THR A 603 -16.76 -15.80 -1.81
CA THR A 603 -15.47 -15.22 -1.44
C THR A 603 -14.49 -16.27 -0.92
N ASP A 604 -13.21 -15.92 -0.78
CA ASP A 604 -12.20 -16.80 -0.20
C ASP A 604 -12.49 -17.14 1.27
N ASN A 605 -13.02 -16.17 2.04
CA ASN A 605 -13.52 -16.45 3.39
C ASN A 605 -14.69 -17.43 3.37
N GLY A 606 -15.56 -17.35 2.38
CA GLY A 606 -16.65 -18.30 2.19
C GLY A 606 -16.16 -19.73 1.90
N LYS A 607 -15.07 -19.89 1.14
CA LYS A 607 -14.43 -21.20 0.92
C LYS A 607 -13.93 -21.80 2.24
N GLN A 608 -13.27 -20.99 3.09
CA GLN A 608 -12.83 -21.45 4.42
C GLN A 608 -14.02 -21.85 5.31
N ILE A 609 -15.09 -21.06 5.31
CA ILE A 609 -16.32 -21.39 6.03
C ILE A 609 -16.95 -22.70 5.50
N ALA A 610 -16.93 -22.93 4.19
CA ALA A 610 -17.43 -24.17 3.60
C ALA A 610 -16.63 -25.39 4.03
N GLU A 611 -15.30 -25.27 4.16
CA GLU A 611 -14.44 -26.32 4.72
C GLU A 611 -14.79 -26.59 6.20
N GLU A 612 -14.99 -25.54 7.02
CA GLU A 612 -15.39 -25.68 8.42
C GLU A 612 -16.78 -26.35 8.54
N ILE A 613 -17.73 -25.98 7.68
CA ILE A 613 -19.04 -26.64 7.61
C ILE A 613 -18.89 -28.14 7.32
N ASN A 614 -18.06 -28.51 6.35
CA ASN A 614 -17.80 -29.90 5.99
C ASN A 614 -17.17 -30.67 7.16
N ASP A 615 -16.21 -30.11 7.86
CA ASP A 615 -15.60 -30.72 9.04
C ASP A 615 -16.59 -30.92 10.19
N LEU A 616 -17.47 -29.94 10.42
CA LEU A 616 -18.55 -30.06 11.42
C LEU A 616 -19.60 -31.11 11.02
N MET A 617 -19.91 -31.29 9.75
CA MET A 617 -20.78 -32.37 9.27
C MET A 617 -20.15 -33.75 9.53
N ASN A 618 -18.84 -33.91 9.23
CA ASN A 618 -18.08 -35.13 9.52
C ASN A 618 -18.02 -35.42 11.04
N LEU A 619 -17.89 -34.39 11.88
CA LEU A 619 -17.97 -34.53 13.33
C LEU A 619 -19.36 -34.97 13.77
N LEU A 620 -20.42 -34.45 13.15
CA LEU A 620 -21.79 -34.82 13.45
C LEU A 620 -22.06 -36.30 13.15
N ASP A 621 -21.50 -36.83 12.06
CA ASP A 621 -21.59 -38.25 11.72
C ASP A 621 -20.97 -39.14 12.79
N LEU A 622 -19.83 -38.70 13.38
CA LEU A 622 -19.21 -39.40 14.53
C LEU A 622 -20.08 -39.39 15.80
N TYR A 623 -20.96 -38.40 15.98
CA TYR A 623 -21.91 -38.38 17.09
C TYR A 623 -23.14 -39.27 16.81
N ASN A 624 -23.38 -39.65 15.54
CA ASN A 624 -24.50 -40.50 15.14
C ASN A 624 -24.13 -42.00 15.14
N THR A 625 -22.83 -42.32 15.11
CA THR A 625 -22.27 -43.66 15.31
C THR A 625 -22.04 -43.96 16.79
#